data_99c0c754e73113e54b67b7af4bd2dbda
#
_entry.id   99c0c754e73113e54b67b7af4bd2dbda
#
_cell.length_a   1.000
_cell.length_b   1.000
_cell.length_c   1.000
_cell.angle_alpha   90.00
_cell.angle_beta   90.00
_cell.angle_gamma   90.00
#
_symmetry.space_group_name_H-M   'P 1'
#
loop_
_entity.id
_entity.type
_entity.pdbx_description
1 polymer ?
#
loop_
_entity_poly.entity_id
_entity_poly.type
_entity_poly.pdbx_seq_one_letter_code
_entity_poly.pdbx_strand_id
1 'polypeptide(L)'
;MYDFICFSGRFFLYKIFVFPGNQIPFRYECKLRLGDIVFYPDFTIRHPRTGEIYYWEHYGRMDKHNYVHKIFTRFETYADNGIIPSINLITTYETKDYPLSMKSIEKIVEEYFL
;
A
#
# COMPACT_ATOMS: atom_id res chain seq x y z
N MET A 1 12.49 0.97 11.77
CA MET A 1 11.80 -0.11 12.53
C MET A 1 10.32 -0.07 12.24
N TYR A 2 9.72 -1.23 12.14
CA TYR A 2 8.32 -1.35 11.79
C TYR A 2 7.47 -1.49 13.02
N ASP A 3 6.37 -0.80 13.05
CA ASP A 3 5.43 -0.91 14.13
C ASP A 3 4.19 -1.65 13.64
N PHE A 4 4.24 -2.97 13.71
CA PHE A 4 3.12 -3.81 13.30
C PHE A 4 1.91 -3.66 14.20
N ILE A 5 2.10 -3.13 15.39
CA ILE A 5 1.04 -3.06 16.40
C ILE A 5 0.06 -1.94 16.05
N CYS A 6 0.55 -0.86 15.46
CA CYS A 6 -0.27 0.32 15.18
C CYS A 6 -1.25 0.14 14.02
N PHE A 7 -1.03 -0.86 13.16
CA PHE A 7 -1.78 -0.97 11.91
C PHE A 7 -2.09 -2.42 11.60
N SER A 8 -3.21 -2.89 12.08
CA SER A 8 -3.67 -4.26 11.82
C SER A 8 -3.78 -4.56 10.32
N GLY A 9 -4.19 -3.56 9.53
CA GLY A 9 -4.30 -3.72 8.09
C GLY A 9 -2.97 -4.00 7.42
N ARG A 10 -1.88 -3.30 7.82
CA ARG A 10 -0.54 -3.58 7.28
C ARG A 10 -0.06 -4.98 7.64
N PHE A 11 -0.38 -5.43 8.83
CA PHE A 11 -0.05 -6.79 9.25
C PHE A 11 -0.75 -7.83 8.39
N PHE A 12 -2.02 -7.64 8.07
CA PHE A 12 -2.75 -8.53 7.18
C PHE A 12 -2.17 -8.54 5.77
N LEU A 13 -1.81 -7.38 5.24
CA LEU A 13 -1.14 -7.29 3.94
C LEU A 13 0.17 -8.06 3.93
N TYR A 14 0.97 -7.89 4.97
CA TYR A 14 2.23 -8.61 5.10
C TYR A 14 2.01 -10.12 5.08
N LYS A 15 1.01 -10.61 5.82
CA LYS A 15 0.69 -12.03 5.87
C LYS A 15 0.33 -12.59 4.50
N ILE A 16 -0.47 -11.86 3.72
CA ILE A 16 -0.88 -12.33 2.41
C ILE A 16 0.32 -12.51 1.48
N PHE A 17 1.24 -11.55 1.49
CA PHE A 17 2.40 -11.60 0.61
C PHE A 17 3.41 -12.66 1.05
N VAL A 18 3.50 -12.96 2.34
CA VAL A 18 4.43 -13.95 2.89
C VAL A 18 3.93 -15.38 2.73
N PHE A 19 2.61 -15.59 2.66
CA PHE A 19 2.06 -16.94 2.61
C PHE A 19 2.52 -17.70 1.37
N PRO A 20 2.92 -18.99 1.55
CA PRO A 20 3.25 -19.85 0.43
C PRO A 20 2.08 -19.96 -0.54
N GLY A 21 2.37 -19.91 -1.82
CA GLY A 21 1.36 -20.04 -2.86
C GLY A 21 1.03 -18.74 -3.58
N ASN A 22 1.18 -17.59 -2.96
CA ASN A 22 0.94 -16.34 -3.67
C ASN A 22 2.12 -15.97 -4.58
N GLN A 23 3.35 -16.25 -4.16
CA GLN A 23 4.56 -16.04 -4.96
C GLN A 23 4.65 -14.65 -5.59
N ILE A 24 4.24 -13.64 -4.84
CA ILE A 24 4.25 -12.25 -5.30
C ILE A 24 5.46 -11.57 -4.69
N PRO A 25 6.46 -11.17 -5.50
CA PRO A 25 7.64 -10.48 -4.97
C PRO A 25 7.26 -9.13 -4.39
N PHE A 26 7.71 -8.86 -3.18
CA PHE A 26 7.42 -7.58 -2.53
C PHE A 26 8.55 -7.15 -1.63
N ARG A 27 8.56 -5.85 -1.32
CA ARG A 27 9.41 -5.27 -0.28
C ARG A 27 8.55 -4.42 0.65
N TYR A 28 8.86 -4.48 1.92
CA TYR A 28 8.13 -3.74 2.96
C TYR A 28 8.90 -2.49 3.33
N GLU A 29 8.21 -1.34 3.25
CA GLU A 29 8.77 -0.02 3.59
C GLU A 29 10.13 0.26 2.92
N CYS A 30 10.22 -0.09 1.65
CA CYS A 30 11.42 0.17 0.86
C CYS A 30 11.46 1.63 0.44
N LYS A 31 12.67 2.21 0.45
CA LYS A 31 12.88 3.60 0.07
C LYS A 31 12.50 3.85 -1.39
N LEU A 32 11.73 4.90 -1.61
CA LEU A 32 11.35 5.40 -2.93
C LEU A 32 11.72 6.87 -3.03
N ARG A 33 12.63 7.19 -3.95
CA ARG A 33 13.02 8.57 -4.19
C ARG A 33 12.24 9.13 -5.39
N LEU A 34 11.53 10.22 -5.16
CA LEU A 34 10.77 10.94 -6.19
C LEU A 34 11.32 12.37 -6.26
N GLY A 35 12.30 12.58 -7.14
CA GLY A 35 13.04 13.85 -7.18
C GLY A 35 13.80 14.07 -5.88
N ASP A 36 13.51 15.16 -5.19
CA ASP A 36 14.12 15.49 -3.90
C ASP A 36 13.35 14.94 -2.70
N ILE A 37 12.21 14.29 -2.96
CA ILE A 37 11.35 13.76 -1.90
C ILE A 37 11.58 12.27 -1.77
N VAL A 38 11.60 11.79 -0.53
CA VAL A 38 11.76 10.36 -0.24
C VAL A 38 10.51 9.87 0.48
N PHE A 39 9.90 8.83 -0.08
CA PHE A 39 8.80 8.11 0.55
C PHE A 39 9.24 6.69 0.92
N TYR A 40 8.48 6.08 1.81
CA TYR A 40 8.61 4.66 2.16
C TYR A 40 7.23 4.04 2.04
N PRO A 41 6.81 3.66 0.82
CA PRO A 41 5.51 3.00 0.64
C PRO A 41 5.41 1.77 1.54
N ASP A 42 4.22 1.45 2.01
CA ASP A 42 4.07 0.28 2.85
C ASP A 42 4.55 -0.98 2.13
N PHE A 43 4.18 -1.12 0.87
CA PHE A 43 4.65 -2.24 0.06
C PHE A 43 5.04 -1.76 -1.33
N THR A 44 6.16 -2.26 -1.83
CA THR A 44 6.57 -2.17 -3.22
C THR A 44 6.48 -3.56 -3.80
N ILE A 45 5.66 -3.77 -4.81
CA ILE A 45 5.28 -5.09 -5.31
C ILE A 45 5.64 -5.18 -6.78
N ARG A 46 6.23 -6.29 -7.17
CA ARG A 46 6.46 -6.59 -8.58
C ARG A 46 5.39 -7.57 -9.05
N HIS A 47 4.72 -7.22 -10.13
CA HIS A 47 3.76 -8.13 -10.73
C HIS A 47 4.48 -9.41 -11.17
N PRO A 48 4.03 -10.60 -10.75
CA PRO A 48 4.77 -11.83 -11.00
C PRO A 48 4.88 -12.22 -12.47
N ARG A 49 3.98 -11.74 -13.33
CA ARG A 49 4.00 -12.06 -14.76
C ARG A 49 4.56 -10.93 -15.61
N THR A 50 4.20 -9.69 -15.33
CA THR A 50 4.59 -8.55 -16.17
C THR A 50 5.88 -7.88 -15.74
N GLY A 51 6.27 -8.05 -14.47
CA GLY A 51 7.41 -7.35 -13.89
C GLY A 51 7.15 -5.89 -13.54
N GLU A 52 5.95 -5.38 -13.79
CA GLU A 52 5.60 -4.01 -13.46
C GLU A 52 5.61 -3.79 -11.96
N ILE A 53 5.97 -2.57 -11.55
CA ILE A 53 6.05 -2.19 -10.14
C ILE A 53 4.77 -1.50 -9.73
N TYR A 54 4.23 -1.93 -8.60
CA TYR A 54 3.07 -1.34 -7.94
C TYR A 54 3.47 -0.90 -6.55
N TYR A 55 2.91 0.21 -6.10
CA TYR A 55 3.06 0.69 -4.73
C TYR A 55 1.74 0.53 -4.01
N TRP A 56 1.78 0.08 -2.78
CA TRP A 56 0.58 -0.09 -1.95
C TRP A 56 0.76 0.69 -0.67
N GLU A 57 -0.17 1.60 -0.43
CA GLU A 57 -0.22 2.40 0.80
C GLU A 57 -1.50 2.08 1.55
N HIS A 58 -1.36 1.80 2.83
CA HIS A 58 -2.50 1.57 3.71
C HIS A 58 -2.66 2.76 4.67
N TYR A 59 -3.82 3.36 4.68
CA TYR A 59 -4.14 4.53 5.48
C TYR A 59 -5.07 4.15 6.62
N GLY A 60 -4.52 4.03 7.82
CA GLY A 60 -5.21 3.48 8.98
C GLY A 60 -6.01 4.46 9.81
N ARG A 61 -5.98 5.76 9.52
CA ARG A 61 -6.60 6.76 10.36
C ARG A 61 -7.38 7.79 9.56
N MET A 62 -8.22 7.32 8.63
CA MET A 62 -9.00 8.22 7.76
C MET A 62 -10.06 9.03 8.51
N ASP A 63 -10.29 8.74 9.78
CA ASP A 63 -11.14 9.53 10.66
C ASP A 63 -10.43 10.76 11.23
N LYS A 64 -9.15 10.97 10.96
CA LYS A 64 -8.37 12.11 11.44
C LYS A 64 -8.17 13.13 10.34
N HIS A 65 -8.69 14.34 10.52
CA HIS A 65 -8.65 15.40 9.51
C HIS A 65 -7.22 15.74 9.06
N ASN A 66 -6.29 15.94 9.99
CA ASN A 66 -4.90 16.26 9.64
C ASN A 66 -4.21 15.14 8.87
N TYR A 67 -4.55 13.90 9.16
CA TYR A 67 -4.02 12.73 8.47
C TYR A 67 -4.50 12.68 7.03
N VAL A 68 -5.77 12.95 6.81
CA VAL A 68 -6.37 12.96 5.46
C VAL A 68 -5.72 14.04 4.60
N HIS A 69 -5.48 15.22 5.15
CA HIS A 69 -4.82 16.30 4.41
C HIS A 69 -3.41 15.89 3.94
N LYS A 70 -2.63 15.25 4.80
CA LYS A 70 -1.29 14.76 4.45
C LYS A 70 -1.35 13.73 3.32
N ILE A 71 -2.36 12.89 3.31
CA ILE A 71 -2.53 11.87 2.28
C ILE A 71 -2.75 12.52 0.90
N PHE A 72 -3.60 13.54 0.81
CA PHE A 72 -3.83 14.22 -0.46
C PHE A 72 -2.57 14.91 -0.97
N THR A 73 -1.77 15.49 -0.09
CA THR A 73 -0.47 16.05 -0.48
C THR A 73 0.47 14.98 -1.04
N ARG A 74 0.49 13.80 -0.44
CA ARG A 74 1.28 12.67 -0.96
C ARG A 74 0.80 12.22 -2.33
N PHE A 75 -0.51 12.19 -2.54
CA PHE A 75 -1.08 11.82 -3.85
C PHE A 75 -0.62 12.75 -4.95
N GLU A 76 -0.57 14.06 -4.69
CA GLU A 76 -0.06 15.01 -5.68
C GLU A 76 1.39 14.70 -6.06
N THR A 77 2.23 14.43 -5.08
CA THR A 77 3.63 14.08 -5.32
C THR A 77 3.74 12.78 -6.11
N TYR A 78 2.98 11.77 -5.74
CA TYR A 78 2.96 10.52 -6.48
C TYR A 78 2.54 10.74 -7.94
N ALA A 79 1.45 11.47 -8.15
CA ALA A 79 0.92 11.71 -9.50
C ALA A 79 1.89 12.49 -10.38
N ASP A 80 2.58 13.48 -9.81
CA ASP A 80 3.61 14.25 -10.52
C ASP A 80 4.77 13.37 -11.00
N ASN A 81 4.93 12.20 -10.40
CA ASN A 81 5.97 11.24 -10.75
C ASN A 81 5.42 9.98 -11.43
N GLY A 82 4.20 10.05 -11.96
CA GLY A 82 3.61 8.95 -12.73
C GLY A 82 3.05 7.81 -11.90
N ILE A 83 2.92 7.99 -10.60
CA ILE A 83 2.37 6.96 -9.71
C ILE A 83 0.93 7.37 -9.38
N ILE A 84 -0.04 6.67 -9.97
CA ILE A 84 -1.43 7.11 -10.04
C ILE A 84 -2.34 6.08 -9.37
N PRO A 85 -3.25 6.53 -8.48
CA PRO A 85 -4.21 5.63 -7.86
C PRO A 85 -4.97 4.79 -8.88
N SER A 86 -5.16 3.54 -8.57
CA SER A 86 -5.85 2.53 -9.39
C SER A 86 -5.08 2.08 -10.62
N ILE A 87 -3.96 2.67 -10.95
CA ILE A 87 -3.09 2.21 -12.04
C ILE A 87 -1.88 1.47 -11.48
N ASN A 88 -1.02 2.16 -10.77
CA ASN A 88 0.16 1.56 -10.14
C ASN A 88 0.33 1.95 -8.66
N LEU A 89 -0.66 2.62 -8.10
CA LEU A 89 -0.76 2.91 -6.68
C LEU A 89 -2.05 2.29 -6.14
N ILE A 90 -1.90 1.29 -5.31
CA ILE A 90 -3.01 0.62 -4.65
C ILE A 90 -3.16 1.27 -3.28
N THR A 91 -4.37 1.66 -2.93
CA THR A 91 -4.64 2.28 -1.64
C THR A 91 -5.71 1.51 -0.89
N THR A 92 -5.50 1.33 0.39
CA THR A 92 -6.49 0.79 1.30
C THR A 92 -6.65 1.72 2.49
N TYR A 93 -7.82 1.72 3.06
CA TYR A 93 -8.20 2.67 4.10
C TYR A 93 -8.90 1.95 5.23
N GLU A 94 -8.77 2.50 6.42
CA GLU A 94 -9.63 2.12 7.53
C GLU A 94 -9.87 3.31 8.44
N THR A 95 -10.98 3.24 9.16
CA THR A 95 -11.30 4.17 10.23
C THR A 95 -11.47 3.37 11.51
N LYS A 96 -11.71 4.05 12.61
CA LYS A 96 -11.97 3.40 13.89
C LYS A 96 -13.13 2.40 13.80
N ASP A 97 -14.17 2.74 13.03
CA ASP A 97 -15.39 1.93 12.94
C ASP A 97 -15.41 0.96 11.76
N TYR A 98 -14.48 1.12 10.82
CA TYR A 98 -14.42 0.30 9.60
C TYR A 98 -13.00 -0.23 9.41
N PRO A 99 -12.65 -1.31 10.12
CA PRO A 99 -11.33 -1.92 9.96
C PRO A 99 -11.20 -2.61 8.60
N LEU A 100 -9.97 -2.69 8.12
CA LEU A 100 -9.68 -3.39 6.88
C LEU A 100 -9.94 -4.89 7.02
N SER A 101 -10.68 -5.45 6.07
CA SER A 101 -11.01 -6.88 6.10
C SER A 101 -10.04 -7.69 5.25
N MET A 102 -9.75 -8.90 5.69
CA MET A 102 -8.92 -9.84 4.95
C MET A 102 -9.52 -10.16 3.58
N LYS A 103 -10.84 -10.28 3.51
CA LYS A 103 -11.55 -10.57 2.27
C LYS A 103 -11.33 -9.48 1.22
N SER A 104 -11.36 -8.20 1.64
CA SER A 104 -11.10 -7.09 0.73
C SER A 104 -9.68 -7.12 0.20
N ILE A 105 -8.71 -7.42 1.06
CA ILE A 105 -7.30 -7.52 0.66
C ILE A 105 -7.11 -8.65 -0.34
N GLU A 106 -7.68 -9.81 -0.09
CA GLU A 106 -7.57 -10.95 -0.98
C GLU A 106 -8.12 -10.63 -2.37
N LYS A 107 -9.26 -9.94 -2.41
CA LYS A 107 -9.86 -9.55 -3.68
C LYS A 107 -8.98 -8.57 -4.46
N ILE A 108 -8.37 -7.63 -3.78
CA ILE A 108 -7.44 -6.69 -4.42
C ILE A 108 -6.23 -7.44 -4.98
N VAL A 109 -5.65 -8.34 -4.20
CA VAL A 109 -4.52 -9.15 -4.67
C VAL A 109 -4.89 -9.96 -5.91
N GLU A 110 -6.08 -10.57 -5.92
CA GLU A 110 -6.55 -11.31 -7.08
C GLU A 110 -6.67 -10.42 -8.33
N GLU A 111 -7.26 -9.24 -8.19
CA GLU A 111 -7.48 -8.35 -9.33
C GLU A 111 -6.18 -7.78 -9.89
N TYR A 112 -5.23 -7.43 -9.04
CA TYR A 112 -4.00 -6.77 -9.50
C TYR A 112 -2.89 -7.75 -9.88
N PHE A 113 -2.79 -8.90 -9.23
CA PHE A 113 -1.60 -9.75 -9.33
C PHE A 113 -1.86 -11.19 -9.75
N LEU A 114 -3.08 -11.62 -9.76
CA LEU A 114 -3.45 -12.99 -10.14
C LEU A 114 -4.42 -12.99 -11.35
#